data_9305614e73750174c87753d47fa8879f
#
_entry.id   9305614e73750174c87753d47fa8879f
#
_cell.length_a   1.000
_cell.length_b   1.000
_cell.length_c   1.000
_cell.angle_alpha   90.00
_cell.angle_beta   90.00
_cell.angle_gamma   90.00
#
_symmetry.space_group_name_H-M   'P 1'
#
loop_
_entity.id
_entity.type
_entity.pdbx_description
1 polymer ?
#
loop_
_entity_poly.entity_id
_entity_poly.type
_entity_poly.pdbx_seq_one_letter_code
_entity_poly.pdbx_strand_id
1 'polypeptide(L)'
;MIKNLIKEEDIRDVDVKSVMTKSTLPVGGYSVNPYVGCPHACKYCYASFMKRFTGHTEPWGTFLDVKHWKPISNPHKYDGQRIVIGSVTDGYNPYEERFGRTREILKELQGADAEIMICTKSDLVLRDLDLLKTFKKVTVSWSVNTLDDNFRADMDCASSIVARLKAMKEVYEAGISLTCGRASHPRLARIHITLPQVPPTSSIKVFST
;
A
#
# COMPACT_ATOMS: atom_id res chain seq x y z
N MET A 1 13.51 -11.81 -9.83
CA MET A 1 14.62 -11.55 -8.90
C MET A 1 14.57 -10.08 -8.54
N ILE A 2 14.01 -9.71 -7.35
CA ILE A 2 14.00 -8.32 -6.87
C ILE A 2 15.46 -7.98 -6.59
N LYS A 3 16.03 -7.06 -7.38
CA LYS A 3 17.34 -6.51 -7.06
C LYS A 3 17.20 -5.82 -5.69
N ASN A 4 17.99 -6.20 -4.70
CA ASN A 4 18.15 -5.44 -3.46
C ASN A 4 18.66 -4.05 -3.85
N LEU A 5 17.74 -3.10 -3.98
CA LEU A 5 18.06 -1.74 -4.39
C LEU A 5 18.63 -0.91 -3.24
N ILE A 6 18.41 -1.36 -2.00
CA ILE A 6 18.81 -0.64 -0.80
C ILE A 6 19.91 -1.43 -0.11
N LYS A 7 21.02 -0.75 0.18
CA LYS A 7 22.09 -1.29 0.99
C LYS A 7 21.67 -1.32 2.46
N GLU A 8 22.18 -2.25 3.24
CA GLU A 8 21.83 -2.36 4.66
C GLU A 8 22.17 -1.06 5.44
N GLU A 9 23.23 -0.36 5.06
CA GLU A 9 23.64 0.93 5.63
C GLU A 9 22.64 2.08 5.36
N ASP A 10 21.79 1.93 4.32
CA ASP A 10 20.76 2.89 3.94
C ASP A 10 19.38 2.55 4.54
N ILE A 11 19.32 1.53 5.42
CA ILE A 11 18.16 1.18 6.20
C ILE A 11 18.37 1.69 7.62
N ARG A 12 17.42 2.50 8.11
CA ARG A 12 17.51 3.12 9.44
C ARG A 12 16.25 2.86 10.25
N ASP A 13 16.42 2.62 11.55
CA ASP A 13 15.33 2.60 12.50
C ASP A 13 15.05 4.03 12.99
N VAL A 14 13.78 4.45 12.98
CA VAL A 14 13.38 5.81 13.33
C VAL A 14 12.20 5.77 14.30
N ASP A 15 12.41 6.33 15.50
CA ASP A 15 11.36 6.50 16.48
C ASP A 15 10.42 7.65 16.12
N VAL A 16 9.11 7.39 16.12
CA VAL A 16 8.09 8.40 15.88
C VAL A 16 7.07 8.43 17.02
N LYS A 17 6.52 9.60 17.29
CA LYS A 17 5.47 9.74 18.34
C LYS A 17 4.21 8.95 17.99
N SER A 18 3.87 8.86 16.72
CA SER A 18 2.71 8.15 16.20
C SER A 18 2.89 7.85 14.72
N VAL A 19 2.50 6.65 14.29
CA VAL A 19 2.39 6.30 12.87
C VAL A 19 1.12 6.88 12.23
N MET A 20 0.11 7.22 13.07
CA MET A 20 -1.17 7.78 12.66
C MET A 20 -1.05 9.29 12.48
N THR A 21 -1.01 9.74 11.23
CA THR A 21 -0.95 11.17 10.88
C THR A 21 -2.33 11.64 10.42
N LYS A 22 -2.89 12.68 11.07
CA LYS A 22 -4.17 13.25 10.62
C LYS A 22 -4.02 13.80 9.21
N SER A 23 -4.88 13.37 8.30
CA SER A 23 -4.83 13.79 6.90
C SER A 23 -5.52 15.14 6.72
N THR A 24 -4.87 16.03 5.96
CA THR A 24 -5.44 17.29 5.48
C THR A 24 -6.01 17.16 4.06
N LEU A 25 -5.91 15.96 3.47
CA LEU A 25 -6.44 15.69 2.14
C LEU A 25 -7.98 15.66 2.17
N PRO A 26 -8.66 15.97 1.03
CA PRO A 26 -10.13 15.94 0.94
C PRO A 26 -10.76 14.60 1.35
N VAL A 27 -10.01 13.51 1.30
CA VAL A 27 -10.45 12.17 1.75
C VAL A 27 -10.59 12.07 3.28
N GLY A 28 -10.04 13.04 4.03
CA GLY A 28 -10.14 13.09 5.49
C GLY A 28 -9.43 11.94 6.21
N GLY A 29 -9.68 11.84 7.52
CA GLY A 29 -9.21 10.72 8.35
C GLY A 29 -7.72 10.75 8.65
N TYR A 30 -7.08 9.59 8.57
CA TYR A 30 -5.67 9.40 8.92
C TYR A 30 -4.88 8.80 7.75
N SER A 31 -3.63 9.22 7.62
CA SER A 31 -2.63 8.62 6.75
C SER A 31 -1.62 7.84 7.58
N VAL A 32 -1.34 6.63 7.15
CA VAL A 32 -0.42 5.70 7.81
C VAL A 32 0.64 5.27 6.80
N ASN A 33 1.89 5.60 7.12
CA ASN A 33 3.04 5.18 6.32
C ASN A 33 4.10 4.63 7.30
N PRO A 34 4.17 3.31 7.48
CA PRO A 34 5.09 2.67 8.42
C PRO A 34 6.56 2.84 8.07
N TYR A 35 6.83 3.31 6.87
CA TYR A 35 8.17 3.53 6.34
C TYR A 35 8.33 4.96 5.79
N VAL A 36 9.58 5.38 5.59
CA VAL A 36 9.96 6.52 4.74
C VAL A 36 10.94 6.02 3.67
N GLY A 37 10.80 6.51 2.44
CA GLY A 37 11.41 5.88 1.28
C GLY A 37 10.54 4.73 0.75
N CYS A 38 10.76 4.34 -0.51
CA CYS A 38 9.97 3.28 -1.12
C CYS A 38 10.80 2.46 -2.10
N PRO A 39 11.18 1.22 -1.73
CA PRO A 39 12.02 0.34 -2.55
C PRO A 39 11.43 -0.06 -3.91
N HIS A 40 10.16 0.22 -4.15
CA HIS A 40 9.59 0.06 -5.49
C HIS A 40 10.21 1.00 -6.52
N ALA A 41 10.88 2.07 -6.08
CA ALA A 41 11.68 2.99 -6.89
C ALA A 41 11.01 3.44 -8.19
N CYS A 42 9.69 3.70 -8.14
CA CYS A 42 8.92 4.08 -9.31
C CYS A 42 9.48 5.37 -9.93
N LYS A 43 9.83 5.37 -11.21
CA LYS A 43 10.36 6.54 -11.93
C LYS A 43 9.37 7.72 -11.97
N TYR A 44 8.08 7.43 -11.86
CA TYR A 44 6.96 8.41 -11.85
C TYR A 44 6.44 8.73 -10.44
N CYS A 45 7.19 8.41 -9.38
CA CYS A 45 6.71 8.54 -8.02
C CYS A 45 6.50 10.01 -7.62
N TYR A 46 5.24 10.38 -7.38
CA TYR A 46 4.92 11.72 -6.88
C TYR A 46 5.46 11.97 -5.47
N ALA A 47 5.58 10.89 -4.67
CA ALA A 47 6.02 10.99 -3.27
C ALA A 47 7.54 11.27 -3.12
N SER A 48 8.30 11.30 -4.22
CA SER A 48 9.74 11.63 -4.19
C SER A 48 10.03 12.98 -3.54
N PHE A 49 9.07 13.91 -3.54
CA PHE A 49 9.19 15.21 -2.85
C PHE A 49 9.35 15.05 -1.33
N MET A 50 8.92 13.94 -0.76
CA MET A 50 9.05 13.66 0.68
C MET A 50 10.51 13.57 1.13
N LYS A 51 11.44 13.24 0.22
CA LYS A 51 12.87 13.19 0.50
C LYS A 51 13.39 14.45 1.21
N ARG A 52 12.91 15.63 0.81
CA ARG A 52 13.32 16.92 1.39
C ARG A 52 13.05 17.05 2.89
N PHE A 53 12.22 16.20 3.47
CA PHE A 53 11.87 16.20 4.89
C PHE A 53 12.58 15.10 5.68
N THR A 54 13.46 14.31 5.06
CA THR A 54 14.02 13.09 5.67
C THR A 54 15.48 13.25 6.10
N GLY A 55 16.19 14.27 5.63
CA GLY A 55 17.64 14.40 5.81
C GLY A 55 18.48 13.42 4.99
N HIS A 56 17.86 12.59 4.15
CA HIS A 56 18.58 11.69 3.24
C HIS A 56 19.17 12.45 2.05
N THR A 57 20.40 12.11 1.68
CA THR A 57 21.08 12.59 0.46
C THR A 57 20.89 11.62 -0.70
N GLU A 58 20.67 10.34 -0.41
CA GLU A 58 20.49 9.25 -1.35
C GLU A 58 19.26 9.47 -2.24
N PRO A 59 19.21 8.97 -3.48
CA PRO A 59 18.04 9.07 -4.34
C PRO A 59 16.80 8.43 -3.71
N TRP A 60 15.60 8.98 -3.99
CA TRP A 60 14.36 8.36 -3.58
C TRP A 60 14.24 6.94 -4.16
N GLY A 61 13.94 5.96 -3.31
CA GLY A 61 13.87 4.55 -3.67
C GLY A 61 15.12 3.75 -3.33
N THR A 62 16.20 4.40 -2.87
CA THR A 62 17.45 3.74 -2.48
C THR A 62 17.77 3.80 -1.00
N PHE A 63 16.82 4.27 -0.18
CA PHE A 63 16.90 4.25 1.29
C PHE A 63 15.55 3.83 1.88
N LEU A 64 15.56 3.40 3.12
CA LEU A 64 14.37 3.02 3.87
C LEU A 64 14.52 3.34 5.35
N ASP A 65 13.65 4.20 5.88
CA ASP A 65 13.49 4.34 7.32
C ASP A 65 12.34 3.45 7.79
N VAL A 66 12.62 2.63 8.78
CA VAL A 66 11.65 1.75 9.44
C VAL A 66 11.15 2.46 10.69
N LYS A 67 9.88 2.81 10.73
CA LYS A 67 9.31 3.56 11.85
C LYS A 67 8.98 2.66 13.02
N HIS A 68 9.34 3.13 14.22
CA HIS A 68 8.94 2.56 15.49
C HIS A 68 8.04 3.56 16.22
N TRP A 69 6.95 3.08 16.80
CA TRP A 69 5.96 3.90 17.53
C TRP A 69 5.50 3.19 18.80
N LYS A 70 4.89 3.95 19.70
CA LYS A 70 4.22 3.36 20.86
C LYS A 70 2.94 2.67 20.40
N PRO A 71 2.67 1.43 20.85
CA PRO A 71 1.47 0.69 20.47
C PRO A 71 0.18 1.49 20.69
N ILE A 72 -0.79 1.30 19.80
CA ILE A 72 -2.11 1.91 19.92
C ILE A 72 -2.88 1.21 21.04
N SER A 73 -2.96 1.85 22.21
CA SER A 73 -3.64 1.29 23.38
C SER A 73 -5.16 1.27 23.30
N ASN A 74 -5.73 2.14 22.44
CA ASN A 74 -7.18 2.20 22.24
C ASN A 74 -7.49 2.40 20.74
N PRO A 75 -7.77 1.32 20.00
CA PRO A 75 -8.12 1.41 18.57
C PRO A 75 -9.48 2.08 18.35
N HIS A 76 -10.42 2.02 19.31
CA HIS A 76 -11.76 2.60 19.17
C HIS A 76 -11.77 4.12 19.01
N LYS A 77 -10.68 4.81 19.34
CA LYS A 77 -10.56 6.25 19.03
C LYS A 77 -10.57 6.55 17.51
N TYR A 78 -10.42 5.53 16.69
CA TYR A 78 -10.49 5.63 15.23
C TYR A 78 -11.83 5.16 14.64
N ASP A 79 -12.82 4.82 15.49
CA ASP A 79 -14.15 4.43 15.02
C ASP A 79 -14.75 5.54 14.15
N GLY A 80 -15.36 5.16 13.03
CA GLY A 80 -15.91 6.08 12.05
C GLY A 80 -14.88 6.84 11.21
N GLN A 81 -13.58 6.63 11.45
CA GLN A 81 -12.53 7.33 10.72
C GLN A 81 -12.11 6.52 9.48
N ARG A 82 -11.63 7.25 8.45
CA ARG A 82 -10.93 6.65 7.33
C ARG A 82 -9.43 6.61 7.61
N ILE A 83 -8.82 5.46 7.36
CA ILE A 83 -7.38 5.23 7.53
C ILE A 83 -6.81 4.79 6.19
N VAL A 84 -5.89 5.58 5.63
CA VAL A 84 -5.22 5.27 4.36
C VAL A 84 -3.80 4.81 4.65
N ILE A 85 -3.50 3.56 4.34
CA ILE A 85 -2.16 2.96 4.48
C ILE A 85 -1.47 3.00 3.11
N GLY A 86 -0.26 3.54 3.04
CA GLY A 86 0.52 3.56 1.82
C GLY A 86 0.28 4.79 0.94
N SER A 87 -0.02 5.96 1.52
CA SER A 87 -0.27 7.19 0.75
C SER A 87 0.99 7.78 0.11
N VAL A 88 2.16 7.67 0.73
CA VAL A 88 3.44 8.19 0.21
C VAL A 88 4.55 7.14 0.17
N THR A 89 4.36 6.01 0.80
CA THR A 89 5.26 4.85 0.77
C THR A 89 4.41 3.60 0.66
N ASP A 90 4.80 2.63 -0.14
CA ASP A 90 4.07 1.37 -0.18
C ASP A 90 4.31 0.60 1.12
N GLY A 91 3.23 0.36 1.88
CA GLY A 91 3.29 -0.40 3.13
C GLY A 91 3.68 -1.86 2.94
N TYR A 92 3.46 -2.40 1.73
CA TYR A 92 3.86 -3.76 1.34
C TYR A 92 5.07 -3.76 0.41
N ASN A 93 6.02 -2.83 0.64
CA ASN A 93 7.30 -2.86 -0.03
C ASN A 93 8.06 -4.16 0.30
N PRO A 94 9.09 -4.57 -0.46
CA PRO A 94 9.78 -5.86 -0.26
C PRO A 94 10.35 -6.08 1.14
N TYR A 95 10.69 -5.02 1.86
CA TYR A 95 11.25 -5.11 3.21
C TYR A 95 10.18 -5.32 4.29
N GLU A 96 8.91 -5.15 3.95
CA GLU A 96 7.79 -5.46 4.85
C GLU A 96 7.75 -6.96 5.22
N GLU A 97 8.28 -7.84 4.37
CA GLU A 97 8.43 -9.26 4.70
C GLU A 97 9.33 -9.45 5.94
N ARG A 98 10.42 -8.66 6.01
CA ARG A 98 11.39 -8.68 7.12
C ARG A 98 10.90 -7.93 8.35
N PHE A 99 10.37 -6.72 8.17
CA PHE A 99 10.09 -5.79 9.28
C PHE A 99 8.67 -5.89 9.83
N GLY A 100 7.69 -6.31 9.04
CA GLY A 100 6.31 -6.57 9.48
C GLY A 100 5.54 -5.35 10.02
N ARG A 101 5.97 -4.12 9.67
CA ARG A 101 5.40 -2.90 10.29
C ARG A 101 3.97 -2.63 9.86
N THR A 102 3.60 -2.96 8.61
CA THR A 102 2.21 -2.87 8.15
C THR A 102 1.34 -3.91 8.83
N ARG A 103 1.85 -5.14 9.00
CA ARG A 103 1.14 -6.18 9.74
C ARG A 103 0.93 -5.78 11.20
N GLU A 104 1.91 -5.14 11.81
CA GLU A 104 1.82 -4.67 13.20
C GLU A 104 0.72 -3.63 13.37
N ILE A 105 0.67 -2.58 12.52
CA ILE A 105 -0.39 -1.57 12.61
C ILE A 105 -1.78 -2.15 12.35
N LEU A 106 -1.91 -3.13 11.46
CA LEU A 106 -3.17 -3.83 11.24
C LEU A 106 -3.62 -4.58 12.50
N LYS A 107 -2.70 -5.26 13.21
CA LYS A 107 -3.02 -5.92 14.48
C LYS A 107 -3.46 -4.92 15.55
N GLU A 108 -2.78 -3.77 15.66
CA GLU A 108 -3.11 -2.73 16.63
C GLU A 108 -4.46 -2.05 16.34
N LEU A 109 -4.90 -2.05 15.08
CA LEU A 109 -6.19 -1.48 14.66
C LEU A 109 -7.35 -2.48 14.74
N GLN A 110 -7.11 -3.76 15.07
CA GLN A 110 -8.19 -4.74 15.21
C GLN A 110 -9.21 -4.27 16.26
N GLY A 111 -10.48 -4.48 15.97
CA GLY A 111 -11.61 -4.04 16.80
C GLY A 111 -12.11 -2.63 16.50
N ALA A 112 -11.33 -1.75 15.86
CA ALA A 112 -11.82 -0.44 15.43
C ALA A 112 -12.87 -0.58 14.31
N ASP A 113 -13.95 0.19 14.39
CA ASP A 113 -14.93 0.35 13.29
C ASP A 113 -14.46 1.46 12.33
N ALA A 114 -13.25 1.30 11.79
CA ALA A 114 -12.64 2.23 10.85
C ALA A 114 -12.78 1.74 9.40
N GLU A 115 -12.79 2.68 8.45
CA GLU A 115 -12.68 2.38 7.02
C GLU A 115 -11.19 2.33 6.64
N ILE A 116 -10.66 1.15 6.36
CA ILE A 116 -9.25 0.96 6.02
C ILE A 116 -9.10 0.89 4.50
N MET A 117 -8.26 1.76 3.95
CA MET A 117 -7.83 1.72 2.56
C MET A 117 -6.33 1.45 2.49
N ILE A 118 -5.94 0.41 1.78
CA ILE A 118 -4.54 0.04 1.56
C ILE A 118 -4.19 0.34 0.10
N CYS A 119 -3.17 1.19 -0.12
CA CYS A 119 -2.66 1.48 -1.45
C CYS A 119 -1.35 0.72 -1.67
N THR A 120 -1.31 -0.16 -2.68
CA THR A 120 -0.12 -0.99 -2.92
C THR A 120 0.11 -1.32 -4.39
N LYS A 121 1.34 -1.73 -4.72
CA LYS A 121 1.75 -2.36 -5.98
C LYS A 121 2.26 -3.79 -5.74
N SER A 122 2.09 -4.30 -4.52
CA SER A 122 2.67 -5.57 -4.10
C SER A 122 1.60 -6.66 -3.95
N ASP A 123 1.96 -7.88 -4.26
CA ASP A 123 1.20 -9.09 -3.93
C ASP A 123 1.43 -9.56 -2.50
N LEU A 124 2.42 -9.00 -1.79
CA LEU A 124 2.71 -9.32 -0.38
C LEU A 124 1.52 -9.04 0.56
N VAL A 125 0.57 -8.20 0.17
CA VAL A 125 -0.67 -7.97 0.93
C VAL A 125 -1.45 -9.26 1.20
N LEU A 126 -1.29 -10.29 0.39
CA LEU A 126 -1.91 -11.61 0.59
C LEU A 126 -1.49 -12.28 1.91
N ARG A 127 -0.28 -11.98 2.40
CA ARG A 127 0.19 -12.44 3.71
C ARG A 127 -0.76 -12.07 4.85
N ASP A 128 -1.43 -10.95 4.71
CA ASP A 128 -2.23 -10.33 5.77
C ASP A 128 -3.75 -10.49 5.57
N LEU A 129 -4.17 -11.37 4.66
CA LEU A 129 -5.60 -11.65 4.42
C LEU A 129 -6.34 -12.09 5.70
N ASP A 130 -5.66 -12.80 6.59
CA ASP A 130 -6.18 -13.20 7.89
C ASP A 130 -6.62 -11.99 8.73
N LEU A 131 -5.80 -10.95 8.77
CA LEU A 131 -6.09 -9.70 9.47
C LEU A 131 -7.13 -8.86 8.72
N LEU A 132 -6.99 -8.74 7.39
CA LEU A 132 -7.87 -7.90 6.59
C LEU A 132 -9.34 -8.35 6.69
N LYS A 133 -9.59 -9.66 6.78
CA LYS A 133 -10.94 -10.23 6.99
C LYS A 133 -11.57 -9.87 8.34
N THR A 134 -10.79 -9.41 9.31
CA THR A 134 -11.33 -9.00 10.63
C THR A 134 -11.95 -7.60 10.63
N PHE A 135 -11.66 -6.80 9.60
CA PHE A 135 -12.18 -5.44 9.49
C PHE A 135 -13.52 -5.44 8.74
N LYS A 136 -14.49 -4.67 9.24
CA LYS A 136 -15.81 -4.53 8.61
C LYS A 136 -15.75 -3.79 7.27
N LYS A 137 -14.83 -2.82 7.15
CA LYS A 137 -14.70 -1.94 5.98
C LYS A 137 -13.23 -1.86 5.59
N VAL A 138 -12.81 -2.72 4.68
CA VAL A 138 -11.44 -2.70 4.15
C VAL A 138 -11.48 -2.73 2.64
N THR A 139 -10.64 -1.93 2.02
CA THR A 139 -10.46 -1.87 0.56
C THR A 139 -8.97 -1.92 0.24
N VAL A 140 -8.58 -2.82 -0.64
CA VAL A 140 -7.21 -2.83 -1.18
C VAL A 140 -7.23 -2.17 -2.55
N SER A 141 -6.41 -1.13 -2.71
CA SER A 141 -6.29 -0.34 -3.94
C SER A 141 -4.96 -0.63 -4.62
N TRP A 142 -4.98 -1.35 -5.73
CA TRP A 142 -3.79 -1.59 -6.53
C TRP A 142 -3.54 -0.51 -7.57
N SER A 143 -2.26 -0.19 -7.77
CA SER A 143 -1.83 0.61 -8.91
C SER A 143 -1.37 -0.32 -10.05
N VAL A 144 -2.10 -0.29 -11.16
CA VAL A 144 -1.77 -1.00 -12.40
C VAL A 144 -1.78 0.02 -13.54
N ASN A 145 -0.59 0.42 -14.03
CA ASN A 145 -0.45 1.47 -15.02
C ASN A 145 -0.38 0.93 -16.46
N THR A 146 -0.03 -0.33 -16.59
CA THR A 146 0.16 -1.03 -17.87
C THR A 146 -0.11 -2.51 -17.66
N LEU A 147 -0.42 -3.22 -18.74
CA LEU A 147 -0.46 -4.69 -18.77
C LEU A 147 0.81 -5.29 -19.39
N ASP A 148 1.71 -4.46 -19.90
CA ASP A 148 3.04 -4.87 -20.38
C ASP A 148 4.02 -4.92 -19.20
N ASP A 149 4.45 -6.13 -18.83
CA ASP A 149 5.35 -6.33 -17.69
C ASP A 149 6.79 -5.90 -17.98
N ASN A 150 7.21 -5.87 -19.25
CA ASN A 150 8.52 -5.32 -19.62
C ASN A 150 8.54 -3.81 -19.40
N PHE A 151 7.52 -3.10 -19.89
CA PHE A 151 7.37 -1.66 -19.61
C PHE A 151 7.26 -1.38 -18.10
N ARG A 152 6.48 -2.20 -17.37
CA ARG A 152 6.39 -2.09 -15.90
C ARG A 152 7.77 -2.24 -15.25
N ALA A 153 8.58 -3.25 -15.67
CA ALA A 153 9.90 -3.50 -15.10
C ALA A 153 10.89 -2.36 -15.31
N ASP A 154 10.71 -1.59 -16.40
CA ASP A 154 11.47 -0.35 -16.61
C ASP A 154 11.01 0.80 -15.71
N MET A 155 9.77 0.78 -15.28
CA MET A 155 9.15 1.89 -14.55
C MET A 155 9.14 1.74 -13.05
N ASP A 156 9.09 0.52 -12.51
CA ASP A 156 9.11 0.24 -11.07
C ASP A 156 9.68 -1.14 -10.75
N CYS A 157 10.10 -1.32 -9.49
CA CYS A 157 10.62 -2.59 -8.97
C CYS A 157 9.59 -3.35 -8.11
N ALA A 158 8.31 -3.03 -8.24
CA ALA A 158 7.25 -3.72 -7.51
C ALA A 158 6.91 -5.09 -8.14
N SER A 159 5.91 -5.76 -7.61
CA SER A 159 5.45 -7.06 -8.12
C SER A 159 5.07 -7.01 -9.60
N SER A 160 5.27 -8.11 -10.31
CA SER A 160 4.87 -8.22 -11.71
C SER A 160 3.37 -7.99 -11.90
N ILE A 161 2.96 -7.62 -13.11
CA ILE A 161 1.53 -7.42 -13.41
C ILE A 161 0.74 -8.71 -13.17
N VAL A 162 1.29 -9.86 -13.55
CA VAL A 162 0.66 -11.17 -13.31
C VAL A 162 0.47 -11.42 -11.81
N ALA A 163 1.48 -11.13 -10.99
CA ALA A 163 1.38 -11.28 -9.53
C ALA A 163 0.32 -10.34 -8.94
N ARG A 164 0.28 -9.06 -9.37
CA ARG A 164 -0.74 -8.10 -8.93
C ARG A 164 -2.16 -8.57 -9.30
N LEU A 165 -2.38 -9.02 -10.52
CA LEU A 165 -3.69 -9.50 -10.97
C LEU A 165 -4.12 -10.77 -10.23
N LYS A 166 -3.18 -11.69 -9.96
CA LYS A 166 -3.43 -12.87 -9.14
C LYS A 166 -3.82 -12.47 -7.72
N ALA A 167 -3.07 -11.55 -7.09
CA ALA A 167 -3.38 -11.06 -5.76
C ALA A 167 -4.74 -10.37 -5.69
N MET A 168 -5.10 -9.56 -6.69
CA MET A 168 -6.42 -8.94 -6.79
C MET A 168 -7.53 -10.00 -6.82
N LYS A 169 -7.35 -11.09 -7.58
CA LYS A 169 -8.30 -12.19 -7.62
C LYS A 169 -8.46 -12.85 -6.24
N GLU A 170 -7.36 -13.17 -5.57
CA GLU A 170 -7.39 -13.82 -4.26
C GLU A 170 -8.04 -12.93 -3.18
N VAL A 171 -7.77 -11.62 -3.20
CA VAL A 171 -8.43 -10.65 -2.31
C VAL A 171 -9.94 -10.58 -2.57
N TYR A 172 -10.35 -10.60 -3.84
CA TYR A 172 -11.76 -10.63 -4.23
C TYR A 172 -12.46 -11.90 -3.75
N GLU A 173 -11.85 -13.06 -4.00
CA GLU A 173 -12.35 -14.36 -3.57
C GLU A 173 -12.43 -14.48 -2.03
N ALA A 174 -11.58 -13.72 -1.33
CA ALA A 174 -11.62 -13.59 0.13
C ALA A 174 -12.78 -12.70 0.64
N GLY A 175 -13.57 -12.08 -0.25
CA GLY A 175 -14.69 -11.19 0.09
C GLY A 175 -14.27 -9.79 0.49
N ILE A 176 -13.01 -9.39 0.21
CA ILE A 176 -12.48 -8.06 0.53
C ILE A 176 -12.70 -7.13 -0.67
N SER A 177 -13.16 -5.90 -0.41
CA SER A 177 -13.31 -4.89 -1.44
C SER A 177 -11.98 -4.53 -2.07
N LEU A 178 -11.97 -4.35 -3.39
CA LEU A 178 -10.78 -3.93 -4.11
C LEU A 178 -11.06 -2.81 -5.10
N THR A 179 -10.04 -2.02 -5.38
CA THR A 179 -10.04 -1.04 -6.46
C THR A 179 -8.74 -1.15 -7.24
N CYS A 180 -8.80 -0.83 -8.53
CA CYS A 180 -7.63 -0.71 -9.38
C CYS A 180 -7.58 0.70 -9.93
N GLY A 181 -6.44 1.38 -9.77
CA GLY A 181 -6.25 2.74 -10.27
C GLY A 181 -4.93 2.86 -11.02
N ARG A 182 -4.86 3.80 -11.96
CA ARG A 182 -3.57 4.24 -12.50
C ARG A 182 -2.84 5.06 -11.44
N ALA A 183 -1.60 4.71 -11.13
CA ALA A 183 -0.79 5.50 -10.23
C ALA A 183 -0.55 6.89 -10.83
N SER A 184 -0.81 7.91 -10.00
CA SER A 184 -0.33 9.27 -10.15
C SER A 184 -0.97 10.14 -11.24
N HIS A 185 -2.17 10.59 -11.00
CA HIS A 185 -2.51 12.03 -11.14
C HIS A 185 -3.85 12.27 -10.42
N PRO A 186 -4.02 13.33 -9.60
CA PRO A 186 -5.28 13.60 -8.91
C PRO A 186 -6.46 13.88 -9.85
N ARG A 187 -6.25 13.94 -11.15
CA ARG A 187 -7.26 14.16 -12.19
C ARG A 187 -7.63 12.93 -13.02
N LEU A 188 -7.01 11.76 -12.78
CA LEU A 188 -7.35 10.56 -13.55
C LEU A 188 -8.35 9.71 -12.77
N ALA A 189 -9.51 9.53 -13.36
CA ALA A 189 -10.65 8.82 -12.81
C ALA A 189 -10.24 7.46 -12.24
N ARG A 190 -10.69 7.19 -11.01
CA ARG A 190 -10.67 5.87 -10.42
C ARG A 190 -11.48 4.95 -11.33
N ILE A 191 -10.83 4.00 -11.96
CA ILE A 191 -11.55 2.88 -12.56
C ILE A 191 -12.02 2.05 -11.37
N HIS A 192 -13.27 2.26 -10.96
CA HIS A 192 -13.94 1.32 -10.08
C HIS A 192 -14.20 0.07 -10.90
N ILE A 193 -13.36 -0.94 -10.76
CA ILE A 193 -13.71 -2.28 -11.19
C ILE A 193 -14.65 -2.81 -10.10
N THR A 194 -15.92 -2.46 -10.20
CA THR A 194 -16.95 -3.22 -9.54
C THR A 194 -17.08 -4.50 -10.35
N LEU A 195 -16.40 -5.56 -9.91
CA LEU A 195 -16.63 -6.88 -10.48
C LEU A 195 -18.09 -7.24 -10.15
N PRO A 196 -18.95 -7.50 -11.13
CA PRO A 196 -20.30 -7.98 -10.84
C PRO A 196 -20.17 -9.29 -10.06
N GLN A 197 -21.16 -9.57 -9.21
CA GLN A 197 -21.29 -10.89 -8.58
C GLN A 197 -21.38 -11.95 -9.69
N VAL A 198 -20.28 -12.59 -10.00
CA VAL A 198 -20.18 -13.59 -11.05
C VAL A 198 -19.88 -14.93 -10.38
N PRO A 199 -20.66 -15.97 -10.70
CA PRO A 199 -20.38 -17.33 -10.23
C PRO A 199 -18.97 -17.78 -10.69
N PRO A 200 -18.37 -18.81 -10.07
CA PRO A 200 -16.92 -19.10 -10.07
C PRO A 200 -16.29 -19.52 -11.42
N THR A 201 -16.85 -19.16 -12.57
CA THR A 201 -16.37 -19.64 -13.88
C THR A 201 -16.26 -18.57 -14.97
N SER A 202 -16.01 -17.30 -14.67
CA SER A 202 -15.88 -16.30 -15.73
C SER A 202 -14.59 -15.49 -15.69
N SER A 203 -14.00 -15.36 -16.86
CA SER A 203 -12.76 -14.64 -17.16
C SER A 203 -12.83 -13.15 -16.81
N ILE A 204 -11.78 -12.63 -16.20
CA ILE A 204 -11.61 -11.19 -15.94
C ILE A 204 -11.57 -10.45 -17.29
N LYS A 205 -12.57 -9.63 -17.59
CA LYS A 205 -12.52 -8.71 -18.72
C LYS A 205 -11.98 -7.38 -18.25
N VAL A 206 -10.81 -6.99 -18.74
CA VAL A 206 -10.23 -5.66 -18.57
C VAL A 206 -10.79 -4.79 -19.67
N PHE A 207 -11.57 -3.77 -19.36
CA PHE A 207 -12.02 -2.78 -20.32
C PHE A 207 -10.99 -1.63 -20.36
N SER A 208 -10.37 -1.44 -21.53
CA SER A 208 -9.60 -0.24 -21.86
C SER A 208 -10.52 0.73 -22.61
N THR A 209 -10.74 1.90 -22.04
CA THR A 209 -11.17 3.11 -22.78
C THR A 209 -10.15 4.19 -22.55
#